data_9bc0bc8f855b88586eddd2477d53e1ae
#
_entry.id   9bc0bc8f855b88586eddd2477d53e1ae
#
_cell.length_a   1.000
_cell.length_b   1.000
_cell.length_c   1.000
_cell.angle_alpha   90.00
_cell.angle_beta   90.00
_cell.angle_gamma   90.00
#
_symmetry.space_group_name_H-M   'P 1'
#
loop_
_entity.id
_entity.type
_entity.pdbx_description
1 polymer ?
#
loop_
_entity_poly.entity_id
_entity_poly.type
_entity_poly.pdbx_seq_one_letter_code
_entity_poly.pdbx_strand_id
1 'polypeptide(L)'
;MKFSRSTTIARTIAGKNISEYGPDFLCEPSNVIYDHKAKSFIISDYNNRRVLRLFQKRGACPEAIIRGSGYYGLAMDDEDFLYVSDTEQHEVRRYRSDGRHGKVVAGGNGQGSNRNQLNHPTYIFVGPDQAVYVSDTWNDRVVKWDKDATSGVVVAGGHGKGKDGAQLHYPTGLVIDQLGTIYVADYWNHRVMQWSKGASHGKMIAGNRFFAGHKANQLNGPEGLAFDGSGNLYVADSNNHRIQRFLIQTV
;
A
#
# COMPACT_ATOMS: atom_id res chain seq x y z
N MET A 1 -14.02 7.45 -28.88
CA MET A 1 -14.59 6.20 -28.33
C MET A 1 -15.72 6.62 -27.39
N LYS A 2 -16.97 6.38 -27.76
CA LYS A 2 -18.14 6.73 -26.92
C LYS A 2 -18.24 5.68 -25.81
N PHE A 3 -18.07 6.09 -24.57
CA PHE A 3 -18.45 5.26 -23.43
C PHE A 3 -19.95 5.07 -23.46
N SER A 4 -20.41 3.83 -23.60
CA SER A 4 -21.81 3.46 -23.40
C SER A 4 -22.15 3.84 -21.94
N ARG A 5 -23.20 4.64 -21.75
CA ARG A 5 -23.79 4.89 -20.45
C ARG A 5 -24.48 3.61 -19.99
N SER A 6 -23.72 2.68 -19.40
CA SER A 6 -24.33 1.71 -18.51
C SER A 6 -24.67 2.47 -17.23
N THR A 7 -25.91 2.40 -16.79
CA THR A 7 -26.34 2.91 -15.49
C THR A 7 -25.61 2.13 -14.41
N THR A 8 -24.48 2.64 -13.94
CA THR A 8 -23.74 2.04 -12.84
C THR A 8 -24.50 2.39 -11.56
N ILE A 9 -25.14 1.40 -10.96
CA ILE A 9 -25.75 1.56 -9.62
C ILE A 9 -24.59 1.44 -8.63
N ALA A 10 -24.17 2.57 -8.08
CA ALA A 10 -23.21 2.58 -6.98
C ALA A 10 -23.85 1.97 -5.72
N ARG A 11 -23.15 1.07 -5.06
CA ARG A 11 -23.55 0.47 -3.79
C ARG A 11 -22.44 0.60 -2.78
N THR A 12 -22.73 1.17 -1.62
CA THR A 12 -21.83 1.14 -0.46
C THR A 12 -21.76 -0.29 0.06
N ILE A 13 -20.55 -0.86 0.13
CA ILE A 13 -20.29 -2.23 0.62
C ILE A 13 -19.89 -2.22 2.09
N ALA A 14 -19.16 -1.18 2.53
CA ALA A 14 -18.74 -0.99 3.91
C ALA A 14 -18.75 0.52 4.24
N GLY A 15 -18.91 0.88 5.52
CA GLY A 15 -18.97 2.26 5.93
C GLY A 15 -20.34 2.89 5.61
N LYS A 16 -21.34 2.66 6.46
CA LYS A 16 -22.62 3.37 6.34
C LYS A 16 -22.50 4.77 6.97
N ASN A 17 -23.03 5.76 6.26
CA ASN A 17 -23.28 7.08 6.86
C ASN A 17 -24.19 6.92 8.09
N ILE A 18 -23.81 7.56 9.20
CA ILE A 18 -24.70 7.94 10.30
C ILE A 18 -24.98 6.86 11.35
N SER A 19 -24.00 6.48 12.10
CA SER A 19 -24.07 6.48 13.57
C SER A 19 -22.64 6.51 14.06
N GLU A 20 -22.33 7.44 14.91
CA GLU A 20 -20.96 7.74 15.35
C GLU A 20 -20.24 6.61 16.07
N TYR A 21 -20.89 5.47 16.30
CA TYR A 21 -20.33 4.32 17.00
C TYR A 21 -21.04 3.02 16.58
N GLY A 22 -20.38 2.19 15.78
CA GLY A 22 -20.92 0.86 15.45
C GLY A 22 -19.90 -0.03 14.74
N PRO A 23 -20.11 -1.36 14.70
CA PRO A 23 -19.20 -2.29 14.02
C PRO A 23 -19.07 -1.98 12.51
N ASP A 24 -20.06 -1.35 11.92
CA ASP A 24 -20.13 -1.01 10.47
C ASP A 24 -19.52 0.36 10.14
N PHE A 25 -19.08 1.14 11.14
CA PHE A 25 -18.48 2.45 10.94
C PHE A 25 -16.99 2.31 10.64
N LEU A 26 -16.53 2.88 9.53
CA LEU A 26 -15.12 3.01 9.18
C LEU A 26 -14.61 4.40 9.52
N CYS A 27 -13.39 4.48 10.08
CA CYS A 27 -12.72 5.74 10.37
C CYS A 27 -11.33 5.77 9.73
N GLU A 28 -11.16 6.59 8.72
CA GLU A 28 -9.94 6.69 7.91
C GLU A 28 -9.42 5.31 7.43
N PRO A 29 -10.24 4.55 6.69
CA PRO A 29 -9.77 3.28 6.15
C PRO A 29 -8.61 3.53 5.17
N SER A 30 -7.47 2.90 5.44
CA SER A 30 -6.22 3.17 4.72
C SER A 30 -5.98 2.22 3.55
N ASN A 31 -6.49 0.99 3.65
CA ASN A 31 -6.26 -0.02 2.62
C ASN A 31 -7.41 -1.03 2.55
N VAL A 32 -7.61 -1.60 1.36
CA VAL A 32 -8.55 -2.69 1.12
C VAL A 32 -7.97 -3.68 0.12
N ILE A 33 -8.08 -4.96 0.45
CA ILE A 33 -7.74 -6.06 -0.46
C ILE A 33 -8.92 -7.02 -0.59
N TYR A 34 -8.92 -7.84 -1.63
CA TYR A 34 -9.94 -8.86 -1.86
C TYR A 34 -9.35 -10.26 -1.71
N ASP A 35 -9.88 -11.01 -0.74
CA ASP A 35 -9.59 -12.42 -0.56
C ASP A 35 -10.47 -13.25 -1.52
N HIS A 36 -9.87 -13.72 -2.61
CA HIS A 36 -10.56 -14.48 -3.67
C HIS A 36 -11.09 -15.82 -3.18
N LYS A 37 -10.39 -16.48 -2.26
CA LYS A 37 -10.74 -17.79 -1.72
C LYS A 37 -11.93 -17.70 -0.77
N ALA A 38 -11.88 -16.75 0.16
CA ALA A 38 -12.96 -16.54 1.12
C ALA A 38 -14.09 -15.67 0.56
N LYS A 39 -13.94 -15.08 -0.66
CA LYS A 39 -14.88 -14.12 -1.26
C LYS A 39 -15.25 -13.00 -0.29
N SER A 40 -14.24 -12.36 0.25
CA SER A 40 -14.37 -11.31 1.26
C SER A 40 -13.42 -10.14 1.00
N PHE A 41 -13.83 -8.94 1.42
CA PHE A 41 -12.92 -7.81 1.53
C PHE A 41 -12.23 -7.84 2.88
N ILE A 42 -10.94 -7.49 2.91
CA ILE A 42 -10.18 -7.23 4.13
C ILE A 42 -9.83 -5.74 4.11
N ILE A 43 -10.15 -5.03 5.19
CA ILE A 43 -10.10 -3.56 5.25
C ILE A 43 -9.27 -3.16 6.47
N SER A 44 -8.28 -2.33 6.27
CA SER A 44 -7.58 -1.62 7.34
C SER A 44 -8.40 -0.40 7.76
N ASP A 45 -9.01 -0.48 8.92
CA ASP A 45 -9.81 0.58 9.54
C ASP A 45 -8.93 1.31 10.56
N TYR A 46 -8.05 2.16 10.02
CA TYR A 46 -6.85 2.70 10.67
C TYR A 46 -7.13 3.39 12.00
N ASN A 47 -7.97 4.41 12.01
CA ASN A 47 -8.28 5.16 13.23
C ASN A 47 -9.13 4.37 14.23
N ASN A 48 -9.84 3.32 13.79
CA ASN A 48 -10.50 2.37 14.68
C ASN A 48 -9.56 1.25 15.17
N ARG A 49 -8.26 1.29 14.81
CA ARG A 49 -7.20 0.38 15.26
C ARG A 49 -7.58 -1.10 15.08
N ARG A 50 -8.10 -1.42 13.88
CA ARG A 50 -8.57 -2.78 13.57
C ARG A 50 -8.42 -3.12 12.08
N VAL A 51 -8.36 -4.41 11.80
CA VAL A 51 -8.53 -4.97 10.46
C VAL A 51 -9.86 -5.72 10.43
N LEU A 52 -10.69 -5.41 9.45
CA LEU A 52 -12.00 -6.01 9.27
C LEU A 52 -12.00 -6.98 8.09
N ARG A 53 -12.81 -8.03 8.22
CA ARG A 53 -13.23 -8.89 7.11
C ARG A 53 -14.71 -8.68 6.84
N LEU A 54 -15.06 -8.49 5.58
CA LEU A 54 -16.44 -8.35 5.11
C LEU A 54 -16.71 -9.36 4.00
N PHE A 55 -17.53 -10.35 4.26
CA PHE A 55 -17.94 -11.34 3.27
C PHE A 55 -18.89 -10.74 2.24
N GLN A 56 -18.75 -11.14 0.96
CA GLN A 56 -19.66 -10.76 -0.13
C GLN A 56 -21.01 -11.50 -0.04
N LYS A 57 -21.62 -11.50 1.14
CA LYS A 57 -22.93 -12.12 1.37
C LYS A 57 -23.93 -11.04 1.79
N ARG A 58 -25.16 -11.10 1.24
CA ARG A 58 -26.21 -10.15 1.63
C ARG A 58 -26.47 -10.22 3.15
N GLY A 59 -26.36 -9.06 3.81
CA GLY A 59 -26.57 -8.96 5.27
C GLY A 59 -25.37 -9.41 6.11
N ALA A 60 -24.20 -9.68 5.52
CA ALA A 60 -23.00 -9.93 6.29
C ALA A 60 -22.57 -8.64 7.01
N CYS A 61 -22.30 -8.78 8.32
CA CYS A 61 -21.66 -7.71 9.09
C CYS A 61 -20.14 -7.83 9.01
N PRO A 62 -19.39 -6.70 9.05
CA PRO A 62 -17.94 -6.75 9.16
C PRO A 62 -17.50 -7.43 10.46
N GLU A 63 -16.50 -8.30 10.34
CA GLU A 63 -15.87 -8.98 11.49
C GLU A 63 -14.47 -8.41 11.70
N ALA A 64 -14.15 -7.97 12.91
CA ALA A 64 -12.79 -7.54 13.22
C ALA A 64 -11.91 -8.76 13.50
N ILE A 65 -11.01 -9.03 12.55
CA ILE A 65 -10.09 -10.18 12.63
C ILE A 65 -8.78 -9.85 13.34
N ILE A 66 -8.35 -8.56 13.36
CA ILE A 66 -7.19 -8.08 14.11
C ILE A 66 -7.57 -6.77 14.81
N ARG A 67 -7.05 -6.53 16.01
CA ARG A 67 -7.35 -5.34 16.83
C ARG A 67 -6.12 -4.86 17.59
N GLY A 68 -6.12 -3.59 17.98
CA GLY A 68 -5.26 -3.04 19.04
C GLY A 68 -4.14 -2.12 18.57
N SER A 69 -3.94 -1.88 17.27
CA SER A 69 -2.88 -1.02 16.77
C SER A 69 -3.26 -0.29 15.48
N GLY A 70 -2.40 0.63 15.04
CA GLY A 70 -2.53 1.40 13.80
C GLY A 70 -2.15 0.59 12.57
N TYR A 71 -3.06 -0.25 12.09
CA TYR A 71 -2.87 -1.07 10.90
C TYR A 71 -3.11 -0.27 9.64
N TYR A 72 -2.12 -0.28 8.71
CA TYR A 72 -2.21 0.56 7.51
C TYR A 72 -2.27 -0.25 6.21
N GLY A 73 -1.17 -0.84 5.79
CA GLY A 73 -1.07 -1.60 4.54
C GLY A 73 -1.47 -3.06 4.72
N LEU A 74 -2.10 -3.61 3.70
CA LEU A 74 -2.53 -5.00 3.63
C LEU A 74 -1.98 -5.64 2.36
N ALA A 75 -1.55 -6.89 2.45
CA ALA A 75 -1.24 -7.75 1.31
C ALA A 75 -1.58 -9.20 1.65
N MET A 76 -1.79 -10.03 0.62
CA MET A 76 -1.90 -11.49 0.77
C MET A 76 -0.91 -12.18 -0.15
N ASP A 77 -0.36 -13.30 0.30
CA ASP A 77 0.43 -14.18 -0.56
C ASP A 77 -0.41 -15.32 -1.17
N ASP A 78 0.21 -16.10 -2.06
CA ASP A 78 -0.44 -17.23 -2.74
C ASP A 78 -0.77 -18.41 -1.80
N GLU A 79 -0.24 -18.41 -0.57
CA GLU A 79 -0.55 -19.38 0.47
C GLU A 79 -1.70 -18.93 1.40
N ASP A 80 -2.39 -17.81 1.06
CA ASP A 80 -3.48 -17.17 1.81
C ASP A 80 -3.05 -16.60 3.18
N PHE A 81 -1.77 -16.28 3.38
CA PHE A 81 -1.38 -15.51 4.55
C PHE A 81 -1.64 -14.02 4.34
N LEU A 82 -2.17 -13.40 5.39
CA LEU A 82 -2.41 -11.95 5.44
C LEU A 82 -1.21 -11.25 6.07
N TYR A 83 -0.67 -10.27 5.36
CA TYR A 83 0.39 -9.39 5.85
C TYR A 83 -0.20 -8.03 6.17
N VAL A 84 0.20 -7.47 7.30
CA VAL A 84 -0.32 -6.20 7.80
C VAL A 84 0.82 -5.37 8.33
N SER A 85 0.95 -4.13 7.84
CA SER A 85 1.86 -3.16 8.45
C SER A 85 1.22 -2.51 9.67
N ASP A 86 2.02 -2.40 10.72
CA ASP A 86 1.64 -1.75 11.98
C ASP A 86 2.50 -0.49 12.15
N THR A 87 1.87 0.66 11.98
CA THR A 87 2.56 1.95 12.01
C THR A 87 3.02 2.35 13.41
N GLU A 88 2.34 1.86 14.44
CA GLU A 88 2.64 2.17 15.85
C GLU A 88 3.70 1.25 16.44
N GLN A 89 3.69 -0.05 16.03
CA GLN A 89 4.69 -1.02 16.47
C GLN A 89 5.92 -1.05 15.57
N HIS A 90 5.90 -0.28 14.47
CA HIS A 90 7.02 -0.18 13.52
C HIS A 90 7.43 -1.54 12.96
N GLU A 91 6.44 -2.33 12.53
CA GLU A 91 6.67 -3.70 12.04
C GLU A 91 5.67 -4.10 10.95
N VAL A 92 5.95 -5.23 10.29
CA VAL A 92 4.98 -5.96 9.47
C VAL A 92 4.78 -7.33 10.09
N ARG A 93 3.52 -7.72 10.26
CA ARG A 93 3.15 -9.06 10.73
C ARG A 93 2.46 -9.86 9.66
N ARG A 94 2.80 -11.15 9.60
CA ARG A 94 2.09 -12.15 8.81
C ARG A 94 1.14 -12.93 9.72
N TYR A 95 -0.11 -13.05 9.31
CA TYR A 95 -1.17 -13.78 9.99
C TYR A 95 -1.73 -14.89 9.09
N ARG A 96 -2.44 -15.86 9.66
CA ARG A 96 -3.41 -16.63 8.89
C ARG A 96 -4.50 -15.69 8.37
N SER A 97 -5.18 -16.07 7.31
CA SER A 97 -6.22 -15.21 6.71
C SER A 97 -7.35 -14.85 7.69
N ASP A 98 -7.56 -15.65 8.76
CA ASP A 98 -8.51 -15.39 9.85
C ASP A 98 -7.99 -14.40 10.93
N GLY A 99 -6.80 -13.83 10.74
CA GLY A 99 -6.17 -12.89 11.68
C GLY A 99 -5.47 -13.52 12.87
N ARG A 100 -5.32 -14.85 12.88
CA ARG A 100 -4.64 -15.57 13.97
C ARG A 100 -3.16 -15.79 13.68
N HIS A 101 -2.40 -16.12 14.76
CA HIS A 101 -0.99 -16.50 14.69
C HIS A 101 -0.08 -15.45 14.04
N GLY A 102 -0.19 -14.20 14.49
CA GLY A 102 0.65 -13.11 14.00
C GLY A 102 2.14 -13.31 14.30
N LYS A 103 2.98 -13.41 13.26
CA LYS A 103 4.44 -13.47 13.34
C LYS A 103 5.03 -12.20 12.73
N VAL A 104 5.98 -11.53 13.39
CA VAL A 104 6.75 -10.43 12.81
C VAL A 104 7.60 -10.97 11.66
N VAL A 105 7.54 -10.30 10.51
CA VAL A 105 8.28 -10.68 9.29
C VAL A 105 9.16 -9.53 8.77
N ALA A 106 8.95 -8.30 9.25
CA ALA A 106 9.81 -7.16 8.99
C ALA A 106 9.74 -6.16 10.15
N GLY A 107 10.83 -5.50 10.50
CA GLY A 107 10.87 -4.58 11.63
C GLY A 107 10.75 -5.29 12.98
N GLY A 108 9.98 -4.70 13.92
CA GLY A 108 9.72 -5.28 15.25
C GLY A 108 10.87 -5.13 16.25
N ASN A 109 11.88 -4.33 15.92
CA ASN A 109 13.02 -4.00 16.79
C ASN A 109 12.97 -2.54 17.27
N GLY A 110 11.76 -2.03 17.47
CA GLY A 110 11.50 -0.63 17.81
C GLY A 110 11.62 0.31 16.62
N GLN A 111 11.22 1.56 16.84
CA GLN A 111 11.33 2.64 15.86
C GLN A 111 12.80 2.95 15.54
N GLY A 112 13.12 3.06 14.24
CA GLY A 112 14.46 3.44 13.84
C GLY A 112 14.75 3.21 12.37
N SER A 113 16.01 3.50 11.97
CA SER A 113 16.48 3.42 10.59
C SER A 113 17.50 2.30 10.33
N ASN A 114 17.84 1.50 11.33
CA ASN A 114 18.73 0.36 11.15
C ASN A 114 18.12 -0.68 10.18
N ARG A 115 18.92 -1.63 9.70
CA ARG A 115 18.49 -2.64 8.75
C ARG A 115 17.39 -3.57 9.28
N ASN A 116 17.26 -3.72 10.60
CA ASN A 116 16.23 -4.52 11.27
C ASN A 116 15.11 -3.67 11.88
N GLN A 117 15.07 -2.38 11.59
CA GLN A 117 14.08 -1.43 12.11
C GLN A 117 13.28 -0.79 10.99
N LEU A 118 12.08 -0.34 11.33
CA LEU A 118 11.18 0.47 10.52
C LEU A 118 10.77 1.73 11.29
N ASN A 119 10.24 2.71 10.56
CA ASN A 119 9.69 3.92 11.14
C ASN A 119 8.39 4.31 10.41
N HIS A 120 7.25 4.04 11.04
CA HIS A 120 5.93 4.28 10.48
C HIS A 120 5.73 3.59 9.11
N PRO A 121 5.86 2.25 9.04
CA PRO A 121 5.65 1.52 7.79
C PRO A 121 4.19 1.66 7.34
N THR A 122 3.96 2.00 6.08
CA THR A 122 2.61 2.16 5.52
C THR A 122 2.27 1.04 4.55
N TYR A 123 2.46 1.26 3.25
CA TYR A 123 2.12 0.26 2.23
C TYR A 123 3.12 -0.89 2.21
N ILE A 124 2.61 -2.06 1.86
CA ILE A 124 3.40 -3.29 1.71
C ILE A 124 3.06 -4.00 0.41
N PHE A 125 4.01 -4.73 -0.12
CA PHE A 125 3.85 -5.67 -1.22
C PHE A 125 4.54 -6.99 -0.85
N VAL A 126 3.94 -8.11 -1.22
CA VAL A 126 4.51 -9.44 -0.98
C VAL A 126 4.73 -10.11 -2.32
N GLY A 127 5.98 -10.51 -2.56
CA GLY A 127 6.36 -11.23 -3.78
C GLY A 127 5.99 -12.73 -3.72
N PRO A 128 6.04 -13.44 -4.86
CA PRO A 128 5.79 -14.88 -4.92
C PRO A 128 6.77 -15.69 -4.07
N ASP A 129 7.95 -15.15 -3.84
CA ASP A 129 9.01 -15.70 -2.96
C ASP A 129 8.75 -15.41 -1.47
N GLN A 130 7.60 -14.85 -1.13
CA GLN A 130 7.22 -14.35 0.20
C GLN A 130 8.16 -13.26 0.74
N ALA A 131 8.95 -12.63 -0.12
CA ALA A 131 9.68 -11.42 0.24
C ALA A 131 8.70 -10.26 0.48
N VAL A 132 8.91 -9.53 1.56
CA VAL A 132 8.08 -8.41 1.97
C VAL A 132 8.78 -7.10 1.62
N TYR A 133 8.14 -6.29 0.80
CA TYR A 133 8.59 -4.93 0.49
C TYR A 133 7.75 -3.94 1.29
N VAL A 134 8.39 -2.99 1.93
CA VAL A 134 7.75 -2.07 2.88
C VAL A 134 8.10 -0.64 2.53
N SER A 135 7.10 0.21 2.37
CA SER A 135 7.29 1.65 2.40
C SER A 135 7.57 2.07 3.85
N ASP A 136 8.85 2.26 4.15
CA ASP A 136 9.37 2.73 5.44
C ASP A 136 9.29 4.26 5.45
N THR A 137 8.06 4.74 5.59
CA THR A 137 7.61 6.07 5.16
C THR A 137 8.36 7.21 5.83
N TRP A 138 8.60 7.12 7.16
CA TRP A 138 9.30 8.19 7.88
C TRP A 138 10.83 8.09 7.79
N ASN A 139 11.34 7.04 7.14
CA ASN A 139 12.75 6.90 6.80
C ASN A 139 13.03 7.18 5.31
N ASP A 140 12.03 7.66 4.54
CA ASP A 140 12.16 8.05 3.15
C ASP A 140 12.78 6.94 2.26
N ARG A 141 12.38 5.67 2.49
CA ARG A 141 12.92 4.51 1.78
C ARG A 141 11.89 3.39 1.58
N VAL A 142 12.18 2.48 0.65
CA VAL A 142 11.54 1.17 0.55
C VAL A 142 12.56 0.10 0.92
N VAL A 143 12.16 -0.80 1.80
CA VAL A 143 13.01 -1.87 2.30
C VAL A 143 12.40 -3.23 1.95
N LYS A 144 13.23 -4.16 1.46
CA LYS A 144 12.87 -5.55 1.18
C LYS A 144 13.39 -6.44 2.30
N TRP A 145 12.52 -7.30 2.84
CA TRP A 145 12.89 -8.45 3.66
C TRP A 145 12.66 -9.74 2.87
N ASP A 146 13.68 -10.53 2.67
CA ASP A 146 13.52 -11.89 2.15
C ASP A 146 12.79 -12.75 3.19
N LYS A 147 12.19 -13.85 2.75
CA LYS A 147 11.51 -14.79 3.64
C LYS A 147 12.41 -15.19 4.81
N ASP A 148 11.88 -15.06 6.03
CA ASP A 148 12.56 -15.36 7.29
C ASP A 148 13.87 -14.58 7.56
N ALA A 149 14.15 -13.51 6.81
CA ALA A 149 15.29 -12.64 7.05
C ALA A 149 15.11 -11.85 8.36
N THR A 150 16.22 -11.66 9.10
CA THR A 150 16.26 -10.86 10.34
C THR A 150 16.55 -9.38 10.10
N SER A 151 16.90 -9.01 8.87
CA SER A 151 17.17 -7.64 8.45
C SER A 151 16.79 -7.42 7.00
N GLY A 152 16.42 -6.18 6.68
CA GLY A 152 16.05 -5.79 5.33
C GLY A 152 17.18 -5.16 4.54
N VAL A 153 16.95 -5.04 3.23
CA VAL A 153 17.83 -4.36 2.27
C VAL A 153 17.05 -3.18 1.69
N VAL A 154 17.65 -1.98 1.68
CA VAL A 154 17.06 -0.82 1.00
C VAL A 154 17.08 -1.06 -0.50
N VAL A 155 15.92 -0.94 -1.15
CA VAL A 155 15.75 -1.20 -2.58
C VAL A 155 15.28 0.02 -3.38
N ALA A 156 14.82 1.08 -2.69
CA ALA A 156 14.54 2.39 -3.27
C ALA A 156 14.67 3.49 -2.21
N GLY A 157 15.14 4.66 -2.58
CA GLY A 157 15.37 5.75 -1.63
C GLY A 157 16.52 5.46 -0.67
N GLY A 158 16.43 5.97 0.57
CA GLY A 158 17.40 5.69 1.64
C GLY A 158 18.65 6.55 1.60
N HIS A 159 18.72 7.53 0.71
CA HIS A 159 19.80 8.53 0.64
C HIS A 159 19.37 9.88 1.22
N GLY A 160 18.58 9.83 2.30
CA GLY A 160 17.95 10.99 2.91
C GLY A 160 16.75 11.49 2.11
N LYS A 161 16.01 12.38 2.75
CA LYS A 161 14.85 13.06 2.19
C LYS A 161 15.27 13.99 1.03
N GLY A 162 14.61 13.87 -0.13
CA GLY A 162 14.93 14.75 -1.25
C GLY A 162 14.22 14.40 -2.54
N LYS A 163 14.63 15.06 -3.65
CA LYS A 163 14.02 14.96 -4.97
C LYS A 163 14.92 14.31 -6.04
N ASP A 164 16.14 13.95 -5.68
CA ASP A 164 17.05 13.31 -6.63
C ASP A 164 16.59 11.89 -6.99
N GLY A 165 17.25 11.29 -7.99
CA GLY A 165 16.90 9.96 -8.46
C GLY A 165 17.09 8.85 -7.41
N ALA A 166 17.97 9.05 -6.43
CA ALA A 166 18.20 8.10 -5.33
C ALA A 166 17.40 8.42 -4.05
N GLN A 167 16.60 9.49 -4.07
CA GLN A 167 15.89 10.00 -2.89
C GLN A 167 14.37 9.86 -3.04
N LEU A 168 13.72 9.73 -1.89
CA LEU A 168 12.27 9.79 -1.72
C LEU A 168 11.92 10.82 -0.65
N HIS A 169 10.64 11.18 -0.57
CA HIS A 169 10.10 11.97 0.50
C HIS A 169 8.71 11.49 0.86
N TYR A 170 8.61 10.76 1.98
CA TYR A 170 7.36 10.16 2.45
C TYR A 170 6.79 9.16 1.43
N PRO A 171 7.52 8.08 1.08
CA PRO A 171 7.01 7.06 0.18
C PRO A 171 5.77 6.38 0.77
N THR A 172 4.73 6.20 -0.05
CA THR A 172 3.48 5.56 0.32
C THR A 172 3.24 4.32 -0.53
N GLY A 173 2.29 4.33 -1.44
CA GLY A 173 1.95 3.19 -2.28
C GLY A 173 3.13 2.60 -3.03
N LEU A 174 3.23 1.29 -3.04
CA LEU A 174 4.22 0.57 -3.81
C LEU A 174 3.60 -0.63 -4.51
N VAL A 175 4.05 -0.90 -5.73
CA VAL A 175 3.75 -2.11 -6.48
C VAL A 175 5.00 -2.57 -7.22
N ILE A 176 5.06 -3.87 -7.52
CA ILE A 176 6.21 -4.49 -8.18
C ILE A 176 5.69 -5.28 -9.38
N ASP A 177 6.32 -5.12 -10.53
CA ASP A 177 5.98 -5.85 -11.73
C ASP A 177 6.68 -7.23 -11.79
N GLN A 178 6.34 -8.01 -12.83
CA GLN A 178 6.89 -9.35 -13.03
C GLN A 178 8.41 -9.37 -13.27
N LEU A 179 9.00 -8.25 -13.67
CA LEU A 179 10.45 -8.11 -13.87
C LEU A 179 11.17 -7.72 -12.56
N GLY A 180 10.43 -7.51 -11.47
CA GLY A 180 10.94 -7.05 -10.19
C GLY A 180 11.22 -5.54 -10.15
N THR A 181 10.64 -4.77 -11.07
CA THR A 181 10.70 -3.32 -11.06
C THR A 181 9.76 -2.77 -9.99
N ILE A 182 10.28 -1.89 -9.15
CA ILE A 182 9.56 -1.30 -8.03
C ILE A 182 9.01 0.06 -8.47
N TYR A 183 7.73 0.28 -8.25
CA TYR A 183 7.05 1.56 -8.48
C TYR A 183 6.60 2.12 -7.13
N VAL A 184 6.96 3.37 -6.85
CA VAL A 184 6.74 4.01 -5.55
C VAL A 184 6.04 5.35 -5.73
N ALA A 185 4.95 5.55 -5.02
CA ALA A 185 4.35 6.85 -4.85
C ALA A 185 5.18 7.69 -3.88
N ASP A 186 5.83 8.72 -4.39
CA ASP A 186 6.70 9.64 -3.66
C ASP A 186 5.87 10.88 -3.27
N TYR A 187 5.10 10.72 -2.17
CA TYR A 187 3.96 11.54 -1.79
C TYR A 187 4.27 13.05 -1.76
N TRP A 188 5.27 13.46 -0.98
CA TRP A 188 5.63 14.88 -0.83
C TRP A 188 6.43 15.44 -2.02
N ASN A 189 6.91 14.58 -2.91
CA ASN A 189 7.51 15.00 -4.18
C ASN A 189 6.50 15.00 -5.34
N HIS A 190 5.24 14.64 -5.10
CA HIS A 190 4.13 14.66 -6.07
C HIS A 190 4.44 13.91 -7.35
N ARG A 191 5.10 12.76 -7.24
CA ARG A 191 5.55 11.94 -8.38
C ARG A 191 5.42 10.44 -8.10
N VAL A 192 5.47 9.65 -9.16
CA VAL A 192 5.72 8.21 -9.08
C VAL A 192 7.10 7.92 -9.64
N MET A 193 7.88 7.18 -8.90
CA MET A 193 9.22 6.76 -9.25
C MET A 193 9.28 5.26 -9.55
N GLN A 194 10.16 4.86 -10.46
CA GLN A 194 10.41 3.48 -10.87
C GLN A 194 11.88 3.13 -10.62
N TRP A 195 12.13 2.00 -9.95
CA TRP A 195 13.48 1.41 -9.79
C TRP A 195 13.50 0.05 -10.47
N SER A 196 14.37 -0.13 -11.47
CA SER A 196 14.69 -1.45 -11.99
C SER A 196 15.37 -2.29 -10.89
N LYS A 197 15.24 -3.60 -10.97
CA LYS A 197 15.84 -4.51 -9.99
C LYS A 197 17.34 -4.24 -9.82
N GLY A 198 17.77 -3.93 -8.61
CA GLY A 198 19.18 -3.62 -8.27
C GLY A 198 19.65 -2.23 -8.66
N ALA A 199 18.81 -1.37 -9.21
CA ALA A 199 19.20 0.00 -9.56
C ALA A 199 19.42 0.86 -8.30
N SER A 200 20.49 1.66 -8.30
CA SER A 200 20.78 2.65 -7.24
C SER A 200 19.96 3.94 -7.38
N HIS A 201 19.42 4.19 -8.58
CA HIS A 201 18.64 5.38 -8.90
C HIS A 201 17.34 5.01 -9.58
N GLY A 202 16.27 5.68 -9.17
CA GLY A 202 14.98 5.58 -9.81
C GLY A 202 14.78 6.60 -10.94
N LYS A 203 13.81 6.30 -11.79
CA LYS A 203 13.33 7.17 -12.87
C LYS A 203 11.92 7.66 -12.53
N MET A 204 11.65 8.94 -12.69
CA MET A 204 10.28 9.46 -12.59
C MET A 204 9.47 9.02 -13.82
N ILE A 205 8.30 8.43 -13.57
CA ILE A 205 7.40 7.95 -14.64
C ILE A 205 6.06 8.69 -14.68
N ALA A 206 5.67 9.33 -13.59
CA ALA A 206 4.45 10.14 -13.52
C ALA A 206 4.63 11.30 -12.54
N GLY A 207 3.89 12.39 -12.75
CA GLY A 207 3.98 13.60 -11.97
C GLY A 207 4.82 14.69 -12.66
N ASN A 208 5.11 15.74 -11.91
CA ASN A 208 5.96 16.84 -12.37
C ASN A 208 7.17 16.99 -11.44
N ARG A 209 8.35 17.16 -12.03
CA ARG A 209 9.62 17.21 -11.30
C ARG A 209 9.68 18.29 -10.21
N PHE A 210 8.87 19.35 -10.30
CA PHE A 210 9.04 20.53 -9.46
C PHE A 210 7.86 20.87 -8.56
N PHE A 211 6.60 20.60 -9.00
CA PHE A 211 5.42 21.12 -8.32
C PHE A 211 4.23 20.14 -8.35
N ALA A 212 3.45 20.14 -7.28
CA ALA A 212 2.10 19.60 -7.30
C ALA A 212 1.24 20.26 -8.37
N GLY A 213 0.27 19.54 -8.91
CA GLY A 213 -0.66 20.13 -9.86
C GLY A 213 -1.79 19.19 -10.24
N HIS A 214 -2.77 19.71 -10.97
CA HIS A 214 -4.00 19.02 -11.35
C HIS A 214 -4.12 18.70 -12.85
N LYS A 215 -3.09 19.02 -13.65
CA LYS A 215 -3.07 18.67 -15.09
C LYS A 215 -2.95 17.15 -15.27
N ALA A 216 -3.19 16.66 -16.48
CA ALA A 216 -3.19 15.21 -16.79
C ALA A 216 -1.84 14.52 -16.51
N ASN A 217 -0.73 15.25 -16.55
CA ASN A 217 0.61 14.75 -16.27
C ASN A 217 1.16 15.22 -14.92
N GLN A 218 0.32 15.77 -14.05
CA GLN A 218 0.69 16.22 -12.72
C GLN A 218 -0.03 15.41 -11.66
N LEU A 219 0.57 15.32 -10.48
CA LEU A 219 0.05 14.68 -9.29
C LEU A 219 0.09 15.63 -8.10
N ASN A 220 -0.71 15.35 -7.08
CA ASN A 220 -0.68 16.05 -5.80
C ASN A 220 -0.91 15.05 -4.67
N GLY A 221 0.16 14.66 -3.97
CA GLY A 221 0.13 13.65 -2.92
C GLY A 221 -0.36 12.30 -3.45
N PRO A 222 0.37 11.64 -4.39
CA PRO A 222 0.00 10.30 -4.82
C PRO A 222 0.15 9.31 -3.66
N GLU A 223 -0.83 8.43 -3.49
CA GLU A 223 -0.83 7.43 -2.42
C GLU A 223 -0.85 6.00 -2.97
N GLY A 224 -2.02 5.44 -3.22
CA GLY A 224 -2.18 4.07 -3.67
C GLY A 224 -1.74 3.85 -5.12
N LEU A 225 -1.11 2.72 -5.38
CA LEU A 225 -0.71 2.27 -6.73
C LEU A 225 -1.31 0.89 -7.00
N ALA A 226 -1.74 0.66 -8.24
CA ALA A 226 -2.19 -0.66 -8.70
C ALA A 226 -1.93 -0.83 -10.20
N PHE A 227 -1.65 -2.06 -10.63
CA PHE A 227 -1.66 -2.42 -12.05
C PHE A 227 -2.99 -3.05 -12.45
N ASP A 228 -3.44 -2.78 -13.68
CA ASP A 228 -4.46 -3.63 -14.31
C ASP A 228 -3.82 -4.83 -15.04
N GLY A 229 -4.67 -5.75 -15.52
CA GLY A 229 -4.22 -6.93 -16.26
C GLY A 229 -3.51 -6.63 -17.60
N SER A 230 -3.53 -5.37 -18.05
CA SER A 230 -2.83 -4.91 -19.26
C SER A 230 -1.52 -4.17 -18.93
N GLY A 231 -1.13 -4.10 -17.65
CA GLY A 231 0.09 -3.44 -17.21
C GLY A 231 -0.03 -1.91 -17.11
N ASN A 232 -1.22 -1.34 -17.16
CA ASN A 232 -1.40 0.09 -16.92
C ASN A 232 -1.33 0.37 -15.41
N LEU A 233 -0.62 1.45 -15.04
CA LEU A 233 -0.50 1.89 -13.66
C LEU A 233 -1.64 2.86 -13.30
N TYR A 234 -2.38 2.52 -12.26
CA TYR A 234 -3.35 3.40 -11.63
C TYR A 234 -2.75 4.05 -10.39
N VAL A 235 -2.96 5.34 -10.25
CA VAL A 235 -2.44 6.16 -9.16
C VAL A 235 -3.60 6.87 -8.47
N ALA A 236 -3.73 6.67 -7.17
CA ALA A 236 -4.60 7.49 -6.33
C ALA A 236 -3.92 8.86 -6.13
N ASP A 237 -4.42 9.84 -6.86
CA ASP A 237 -3.95 11.24 -6.82
C ASP A 237 -4.74 11.99 -5.73
N SER A 238 -4.42 11.68 -4.47
CA SER A 238 -5.29 11.86 -3.30
C SER A 238 -5.70 13.29 -3.07
N ASN A 239 -4.78 14.25 -3.08
CA ASN A 239 -5.09 15.67 -2.86
C ASN A 239 -5.77 16.34 -4.08
N ASN A 240 -5.86 15.63 -5.21
CA ASN A 240 -6.65 16.05 -6.38
C ASN A 240 -7.99 15.28 -6.46
N HIS A 241 -8.31 14.40 -5.50
CA HIS A 241 -9.56 13.64 -5.41
C HIS A 241 -9.88 12.87 -6.68
N ARG A 242 -8.88 12.19 -7.28
CA ARG A 242 -9.02 11.45 -8.54
C ARG A 242 -8.13 10.23 -8.62
N ILE A 243 -8.49 9.31 -9.51
CA ILE A 243 -7.61 8.22 -9.95
C ILE A 243 -7.09 8.55 -11.34
N GLN A 244 -5.79 8.47 -11.54
CA GLN A 244 -5.17 8.62 -12.85
C GLN A 244 -4.62 7.28 -13.35
N ARG A 245 -4.74 7.03 -14.65
CA ARG A 245 -4.15 5.88 -15.33
C ARG A 245 -2.98 6.31 -16.21
N PHE A 246 -1.86 5.68 -16.03
CA PHE A 246 -0.67 5.85 -16.84
C PHE A 246 -0.38 4.59 -17.65
N LEU A 247 -0.12 4.76 -18.94
CA LEU A 247 0.32 3.68 -19.84
C LEU A 247 1.82 3.48 -19.61
N ILE A 248 2.18 2.38 -18.95
CA ILE A 248 3.59 2.03 -18.76
C ILE A 248 4.03 1.24 -19.98
N GLN A 249 4.89 1.85 -20.80
CA GLN A 249 5.54 1.13 -21.88
C GLN A 249 6.63 0.23 -21.25
N THR A 250 6.39 -1.06 -21.22
CA THR A 250 7.46 -2.05 -20.99
C THR A 250 8.36 -2.03 -22.23
N VAL A 251 9.59 -1.55 -22.07
CA VAL A 251 10.64 -1.61 -23.09
C VAL A 251 11.27 -3.01 -23.08
#